data_56610dc451388f40b957323af19a94cd
#
_entry.id   56610dc451388f40b957323af19a94cd
#
_cell.length_a   1.000
_cell.length_b   1.000
_cell.length_c   1.000
_cell.angle_alpha   90.00
_cell.angle_beta   90.00
_cell.angle_gamma   90.00
#
_symmetry.space_group_name_H-M   'P 1'
#
loop_
_entity.id
_entity.type
_entity.pdbx_description
1 polymer ?
#
loop_
_entity_poly.entity_id
_entity_poly.type
_entity_poly.pdbx_seq_one_letter_code
_entity_poly.pdbx_strand_id
1 'polypeptide(L)'
;MTVADGTEPLLYVLRNQVGTKGVKFGCGVAQCGACTVIIDGVTKRSCVTPLNTVADGAQVTTLEGLGQPNNPNGLQGIQKAFVDNQAGQCAYCAAGIIMGSYNWLQGRRNADNTAIPSDDEVKNFLSGIGQTPPFVYLCRCGTHMRIVRAIQQASQEM
;
A
#
# COMPACT_ATOMS: atom_id res chain seq x y z
N MET A 1 28.67 6.79 1.76
CA MET A 1 27.39 6.29 2.27
C MET A 1 27.69 5.03 3.07
N THR A 2 27.52 5.05 4.38
CA THR A 2 27.63 3.83 5.19
C THR A 2 26.45 2.94 4.79
N VAL A 3 26.74 1.80 4.18
CA VAL A 3 25.72 0.78 3.91
C VAL A 3 25.19 0.35 5.27
N ALA A 4 23.87 0.43 5.47
CA ALA A 4 23.23 -0.16 6.64
C ALA A 4 23.73 -1.59 6.82
N ASP A 5 23.85 -2.05 8.05
CA ASP A 5 24.40 -3.39 8.37
C ASP A 5 23.51 -4.55 7.87
N GLY A 6 22.54 -4.27 7.00
CA GLY A 6 21.60 -5.21 6.43
C GLY A 6 20.47 -5.61 7.39
N THR A 7 20.60 -5.37 8.69
CA THR A 7 19.57 -5.69 9.69
C THR A 7 18.57 -4.53 9.86
N GLU A 8 18.92 -3.34 9.33
CA GLU A 8 18.03 -2.18 9.37
C GLU A 8 16.69 -2.48 8.66
N PRO A 9 15.56 -2.11 9.26
CA PRO A 9 14.26 -2.25 8.59
C PRO A 9 14.20 -1.46 7.28
N LEU A 10 13.70 -2.10 6.23
CA LEU A 10 13.56 -1.52 4.88
C LEU A 10 12.87 -0.14 4.90
N LEU A 11 11.95 0.08 5.83
CA LEU A 11 11.30 1.36 6.05
C LEU A 11 12.29 2.53 6.18
N TYR A 12 13.33 2.36 6.99
CA TYR A 12 14.30 3.44 7.24
C TYR A 12 15.23 3.64 6.04
N VAL A 13 15.62 2.57 5.39
CA VAL A 13 16.40 2.63 4.13
C VAL A 13 15.63 3.44 3.07
N LEU A 14 14.36 3.09 2.85
CA LEU A 14 13.50 3.78 1.88
C LEU A 14 13.31 5.27 2.22
N ARG A 15 13.12 5.60 3.49
CA ARG A 15 12.87 6.97 3.92
C ARG A 15 14.13 7.84 4.01
N ASN A 16 15.22 7.28 4.53
CA ASN A 16 16.40 8.04 4.89
C ASN A 16 17.49 8.01 3.82
N GLN A 17 17.62 6.88 3.10
CA GLN A 17 18.66 6.71 2.09
C GLN A 17 18.10 6.94 0.67
N VAL A 18 16.95 6.33 0.34
CA VAL A 18 16.29 6.52 -0.96
C VAL A 18 15.49 7.82 -1.01
N GLY A 19 15.00 8.29 0.13
CA GLY A 19 14.29 9.58 0.23
C GLY A 19 12.79 9.50 -0.09
N THR A 20 12.18 8.31 -0.19
CA THR A 20 10.73 8.17 -0.43
C THR A 20 9.91 8.73 0.73
N LYS A 21 8.81 9.39 0.43
CA LYS A 21 7.90 9.99 1.43
C LYS A 21 6.60 9.22 1.62
N GLY A 22 6.20 8.41 0.64
CA GLY A 22 4.99 7.60 0.67
C GLY A 22 5.00 6.54 1.76
N VAL A 23 6.15 5.91 2.00
CA VAL A 23 6.28 4.92 3.08
C VAL A 23 6.27 5.61 4.44
N LYS A 24 5.32 5.27 5.34
CA LYS A 24 5.13 5.94 6.63
C LYS A 24 5.45 5.02 7.80
N PHE A 25 6.13 5.55 8.82
CA PHE A 25 6.29 4.89 10.12
C PHE A 25 5.00 5.08 10.95
N GLY A 26 4.39 4.00 11.42
CA GLY A 26 3.25 4.07 12.32
C GLY A 26 3.53 3.28 13.61
N CYS A 27 3.17 2.00 13.64
CA CYS A 27 3.31 1.16 14.85
C CYS A 27 4.69 0.53 15.04
N GLY A 28 5.48 0.33 13.98
CA GLY A 28 6.78 -0.39 14.03
C GLY A 28 6.70 -1.91 14.22
N VAL A 29 5.48 -2.47 14.31
CA VAL A 29 5.22 -3.90 14.65
C VAL A 29 4.24 -4.56 13.65
N ALA A 30 4.24 -4.13 12.42
CA ALA A 30 3.46 -4.67 11.29
C ALA A 30 1.92 -4.57 11.41
N GLN A 31 1.35 -3.91 12.42
CA GLN A 31 -0.09 -3.92 12.70
C GLN A 31 -0.89 -2.84 11.97
N CYS A 32 -0.34 -1.62 11.78
CA CYS A 32 -1.14 -0.49 11.32
C CYS A 32 -1.25 -0.34 9.79
N GLY A 33 -0.37 -0.97 9.03
CA GLY A 33 -0.37 -0.91 7.57
C GLY A 33 0.28 0.32 6.93
N ALA A 34 0.65 1.37 7.66
CA ALA A 34 1.17 2.61 7.11
C ALA A 34 2.49 2.45 6.33
N CYS A 35 3.27 1.41 6.64
CA CYS A 35 4.57 1.12 6.03
C CYS A 35 4.49 0.11 4.88
N THR A 36 3.30 -0.15 4.34
CA THR A 36 3.13 -1.15 3.28
C THR A 36 3.88 -0.77 2.01
N VAL A 37 4.63 -1.75 1.49
CA VAL A 37 5.28 -1.72 0.17
C VAL A 37 4.94 -3.01 -0.57
N ILE A 38 5.25 -3.07 -1.88
CA ILE A 38 5.16 -4.30 -2.66
C ILE A 38 6.58 -4.70 -3.05
N ILE A 39 6.96 -5.95 -2.76
CA ILE A 39 8.24 -6.53 -3.17
C ILE A 39 7.94 -7.72 -4.06
N ASP A 40 8.39 -7.68 -5.30
CA ASP A 40 8.15 -8.72 -6.32
C ASP A 40 6.68 -9.15 -6.41
N GLY A 41 5.76 -8.16 -6.41
CA GLY A 41 4.32 -8.40 -6.47
C GLY A 41 3.67 -8.82 -5.15
N VAL A 42 4.42 -8.93 -4.06
CA VAL A 42 3.91 -9.34 -2.74
C VAL A 42 3.91 -8.18 -1.77
N THR A 43 2.76 -7.96 -1.10
CA THR A 43 2.62 -6.94 -0.05
C THR A 43 3.49 -7.29 1.17
N LYS A 44 4.30 -6.32 1.63
CA LYS A 44 5.18 -6.46 2.81
C LYS A 44 5.04 -5.26 3.75
N ARG A 45 5.32 -5.49 5.03
CA ARG A 45 5.40 -4.46 6.07
C ARG A 45 6.85 -4.03 6.26
N SER A 46 7.27 -2.98 5.61
CA SER A 46 8.69 -2.54 5.58
C SER A 46 9.28 -2.22 6.95
N CYS A 47 8.46 -1.92 7.97
CA CYS A 47 8.92 -1.66 9.33
C CYS A 47 9.47 -2.90 10.08
N VAL A 48 9.13 -4.10 9.61
CA VAL A 48 9.60 -5.38 10.18
C VAL A 48 10.30 -6.26 9.14
N THR A 49 10.62 -5.71 7.98
CA THR A 49 11.35 -6.39 6.91
C THR A 49 12.82 -5.93 6.97
N PRO A 50 13.75 -6.75 7.46
CA PRO A 50 15.18 -6.40 7.43
C PRO A 50 15.68 -6.31 5.99
N LEU A 51 16.57 -5.35 5.70
CA LEU A 51 17.09 -5.15 4.34
C LEU A 51 17.74 -6.42 3.77
N ASN A 52 18.50 -7.14 4.59
CA ASN A 52 19.18 -8.39 4.18
C ASN A 52 18.25 -9.55 3.84
N THR A 53 16.95 -9.43 4.12
CA THR A 53 15.92 -10.40 3.71
C THR A 53 15.29 -10.07 2.37
N VAL A 54 15.60 -8.91 1.81
CA VAL A 54 15.19 -8.51 0.46
C VAL A 54 16.25 -9.00 -0.52
N ALA A 55 15.85 -9.83 -1.48
CA ALA A 55 16.77 -10.42 -2.43
C ALA A 55 17.46 -9.35 -3.31
N ASP A 56 18.68 -9.60 -3.69
CA ASP A 56 19.39 -8.74 -4.64
C ASP A 56 18.62 -8.68 -5.96
N GLY A 57 18.37 -7.46 -6.45
CA GLY A 57 17.60 -7.23 -7.68
C GLY A 57 16.09 -7.26 -7.49
N ALA A 58 15.57 -7.48 -6.27
CA ALA A 58 14.14 -7.45 -6.00
C ALA A 58 13.51 -6.09 -6.37
N GLN A 59 12.32 -6.13 -6.95
CA GLN A 59 11.56 -4.94 -7.34
C GLN A 59 10.74 -4.42 -6.15
N VAL A 60 11.20 -3.34 -5.51
CA VAL A 60 10.51 -2.69 -4.40
C VAL A 60 9.68 -1.53 -4.93
N THR A 61 8.35 -1.67 -4.90
CA THR A 61 7.41 -0.63 -5.32
C THR A 61 6.86 0.10 -4.09
N THR A 62 7.00 1.42 -4.08
CA THR A 62 6.39 2.33 -3.09
C THR A 62 5.25 3.11 -3.72
N LEU A 63 4.56 3.96 -2.92
CA LEU A 63 3.47 4.79 -3.41
C LEU A 63 3.87 5.63 -4.64
N GLU A 64 5.08 6.17 -4.63
CA GLU A 64 5.64 6.95 -5.73
C GLU A 64 5.82 6.11 -6.99
N GLY A 65 6.17 4.84 -6.82
CA GLY A 65 6.39 3.91 -7.93
C GLY A 65 5.11 3.41 -8.60
N LEU A 66 3.92 3.65 -8.01
CA LEU A 66 2.65 3.36 -8.66
C LEU A 66 2.30 4.38 -9.75
N GLY A 67 2.88 5.57 -9.71
CA GLY A 67 2.65 6.61 -10.70
C GLY A 67 3.03 6.14 -12.11
N GLN A 68 2.24 6.54 -13.11
CA GLN A 68 2.53 6.22 -14.50
C GLN A 68 3.36 7.35 -15.13
N PRO A 69 4.58 7.06 -15.63
CA PRO A 69 5.46 8.07 -16.21
C PRO A 69 4.82 8.84 -17.38
N ASN A 70 3.88 8.23 -18.08
CA ASN A 70 3.22 8.79 -19.27
C ASN A 70 1.83 9.40 -18.95
N ASN A 71 1.40 9.45 -17.69
CA ASN A 71 0.17 10.13 -17.30
C ASN A 71 0.48 11.57 -16.96
N PRO A 72 -0.21 12.59 -17.55
CA PRO A 72 0.02 14.01 -17.26
C PRO A 72 -0.05 14.37 -15.77
N ASN A 73 -0.83 13.59 -14.98
CA ASN A 73 -0.94 13.74 -13.54
C ASN A 73 -0.10 12.71 -12.76
N GLY A 74 0.61 11.80 -13.45
CA GLY A 74 1.47 10.78 -12.83
C GLY A 74 0.77 9.80 -11.89
N LEU A 75 -0.56 9.84 -11.77
CA LEU A 75 -1.32 9.04 -10.83
C LEU A 75 -1.80 7.74 -11.46
N GLN A 76 -1.61 6.65 -10.74
CA GLN A 76 -2.26 5.37 -11.01
C GLN A 76 -3.76 5.47 -10.68
N GLY A 77 -4.64 4.70 -11.35
CA GLY A 77 -6.09 4.75 -11.15
C GLY A 77 -6.52 4.74 -9.67
N ILE A 78 -5.91 3.89 -8.85
CA ILE A 78 -6.22 3.87 -7.41
C ILE A 78 -5.80 5.16 -6.68
N GLN A 79 -4.68 5.76 -7.03
CA GLN A 79 -4.26 7.04 -6.44
C GLN A 79 -5.26 8.14 -6.81
N LYS A 80 -5.68 8.17 -8.07
CA LYS A 80 -6.70 9.09 -8.56
C LYS A 80 -8.03 8.88 -7.84
N ALA A 81 -8.50 7.65 -7.69
CA ALA A 81 -9.73 7.33 -6.99
C ALA A 81 -9.71 7.81 -5.52
N PHE A 82 -8.56 7.74 -4.84
CA PHE A 82 -8.41 8.29 -3.48
C PHE A 82 -8.50 9.82 -3.45
N VAL A 83 -8.00 10.51 -4.47
CA VAL A 83 -8.14 11.96 -4.61
C VAL A 83 -9.59 12.35 -4.90
N ASP A 84 -10.22 11.71 -5.90
CA ASP A 84 -11.59 12.00 -6.33
C ASP A 84 -12.62 11.80 -5.20
N ASN A 85 -12.45 10.75 -4.39
CA ASN A 85 -13.31 10.46 -3.25
C ASN A 85 -12.91 11.22 -1.98
N GLN A 86 -11.87 12.04 -2.03
CA GLN A 86 -11.32 12.71 -0.83
C GLN A 86 -11.12 11.71 0.33
N ALA A 87 -10.55 10.54 0.01
CA ALA A 87 -10.44 9.41 0.92
C ALA A 87 -9.37 9.57 2.01
N GLY A 88 -8.76 10.76 2.13
CA GLY A 88 -7.79 11.12 3.15
C GLY A 88 -8.17 12.41 3.89
N GLN A 89 -8.03 12.43 5.22
CA GLN A 89 -7.98 13.66 6.01
C GLN A 89 -6.52 14.02 6.28
N CYS A 90 -5.88 13.44 7.30
CA CYS A 90 -4.43 13.62 7.49
C CYS A 90 -3.60 12.86 6.44
N ALA A 91 -4.20 11.95 5.71
CA ALA A 91 -3.63 11.09 4.68
C ALA A 91 -2.44 10.21 5.14
N TYR A 92 -2.14 10.12 6.43
CA TYR A 92 -1.00 9.35 6.93
C TYR A 92 -1.11 7.85 6.62
N CYS A 93 -2.30 7.28 6.76
CA CYS A 93 -2.58 5.87 6.45
C CYS A 93 -2.78 5.62 4.94
N ALA A 94 -3.09 6.67 4.16
CA ALA A 94 -3.53 6.53 2.77
C ALA A 94 -2.48 5.79 1.92
N ALA A 95 -1.20 6.12 2.08
CA ALA A 95 -0.12 5.47 1.32
C ALA A 95 -0.14 3.95 1.48
N GLY A 96 -0.16 3.45 2.72
CA GLY A 96 -0.18 2.01 2.99
C GLY A 96 -1.48 1.34 2.52
N ILE A 97 -2.62 2.01 2.68
CA ILE A 97 -3.91 1.51 2.20
C ILE A 97 -3.91 1.42 0.67
N ILE A 98 -3.45 2.44 -0.04
CA ILE A 98 -3.34 2.45 -1.51
C ILE A 98 -2.47 1.28 -1.98
N MET A 99 -1.27 1.10 -1.40
CA MET A 99 -0.36 0.01 -1.77
C MET A 99 -0.99 -1.37 -1.59
N GLY A 100 -1.60 -1.61 -0.44
CA GLY A 100 -2.26 -2.89 -0.18
C GLY A 100 -3.48 -3.12 -1.06
N SER A 101 -4.32 -2.10 -1.24
CA SER A 101 -5.53 -2.20 -2.08
C SER A 101 -5.18 -2.40 -3.55
N TYR A 102 -4.13 -1.72 -4.04
CA TYR A 102 -3.63 -1.95 -5.39
C TYR A 102 -3.26 -3.42 -5.61
N ASN A 103 -2.43 -3.97 -4.73
CA ASN A 103 -2.00 -5.36 -4.85
C ASN A 103 -3.17 -6.36 -4.71
N TRP A 104 -4.11 -6.09 -3.82
CA TRP A 104 -5.31 -6.89 -3.64
C TRP A 104 -6.19 -6.90 -4.89
N LEU A 105 -6.43 -5.74 -5.50
CA LEU A 105 -7.20 -5.62 -6.73
C LEU A 105 -6.49 -6.31 -7.91
N GLN A 106 -5.17 -6.18 -8.01
CA GLN A 106 -4.39 -6.92 -9.02
C GLN A 106 -4.54 -8.43 -8.83
N GLY A 107 -4.49 -8.94 -7.61
CA GLY A 107 -4.72 -10.35 -7.31
C GLY A 107 -6.12 -10.83 -7.71
N ARG A 108 -7.16 -10.01 -7.49
CA ARG A 108 -8.52 -10.31 -7.96
C ARG A 108 -8.58 -10.43 -9.48
N ARG A 109 -7.97 -9.50 -10.21
CA ARG A 109 -7.91 -9.52 -11.68
C ARG A 109 -7.17 -10.73 -12.23
N ASN A 110 -6.05 -11.07 -11.62
CA ASN A 110 -5.29 -12.26 -12.02
C ASN A 110 -6.06 -13.57 -11.80
N ALA A 111 -7.09 -13.54 -10.93
CA ALA A 111 -8.03 -14.63 -10.70
C ALA A 111 -9.33 -14.48 -11.53
N ASP A 112 -9.32 -13.68 -12.60
CA ASP A 112 -10.46 -13.36 -13.47
C ASP A 112 -11.67 -12.75 -12.73
N ASN A 113 -11.48 -12.25 -11.51
CA ASN A 113 -12.52 -11.58 -10.74
C ASN A 113 -12.47 -10.07 -10.98
N THR A 114 -13.16 -9.61 -12.00
CA THR A 114 -13.27 -8.18 -12.38
C THR A 114 -14.50 -7.49 -11.80
N ALA A 115 -15.33 -8.20 -11.03
CA ALA A 115 -16.49 -7.61 -10.38
C ALA A 115 -16.08 -6.54 -9.36
N ILE A 116 -16.89 -5.49 -9.26
CA ILE A 116 -16.69 -4.46 -8.24
C ILE A 116 -16.83 -5.12 -6.87
N PRO A 117 -15.83 -4.99 -5.99
CA PRO A 117 -15.92 -5.59 -4.67
C PRO A 117 -17.05 -4.93 -3.84
N SER A 118 -17.79 -5.74 -3.11
CA SER A 118 -18.80 -5.24 -2.17
C SER A 118 -18.16 -4.48 -1.01
N ASP A 119 -18.96 -3.69 -0.30
CA ASP A 119 -18.52 -3.00 0.92
C ASP A 119 -17.87 -3.96 1.93
N ASP A 120 -18.47 -5.15 2.10
CA ASP A 120 -17.98 -6.12 3.08
C ASP A 120 -16.68 -6.78 2.62
N GLU A 121 -16.51 -7.06 1.33
CA GLU A 121 -15.23 -7.56 0.81
C GLU A 121 -14.09 -6.55 1.06
N VAL A 122 -14.35 -5.26 0.80
CA VAL A 122 -13.35 -4.21 1.05
C VAL A 122 -13.07 -4.06 2.54
N LYS A 123 -14.11 -4.06 3.40
CA LYS A 123 -13.96 -3.97 4.86
C LYS A 123 -13.19 -5.17 5.42
N ASN A 124 -13.50 -6.39 4.96
CA ASN A 124 -12.79 -7.61 5.35
C ASN A 124 -11.32 -7.54 4.93
N PHE A 125 -11.04 -7.10 3.70
CA PHE A 125 -9.67 -6.87 3.25
C PHE A 125 -8.93 -5.87 4.15
N LEU A 126 -9.53 -4.70 4.46
CA LEU A 126 -8.91 -3.67 5.27
C LEU A 126 -8.69 -4.10 6.73
N SER A 127 -9.54 -4.97 7.27
CA SER A 127 -9.44 -5.52 8.62
C SER A 127 -8.60 -6.78 8.73
N GLY A 128 -8.07 -7.30 7.61
CA GLY A 128 -7.25 -8.51 7.57
C GLY A 128 -8.03 -9.81 7.71
N ILE A 129 -9.37 -9.77 7.65
CA ILE A 129 -10.21 -10.96 7.72
C ILE A 129 -9.98 -11.82 6.47
N GLY A 130 -9.72 -13.10 6.68
CA GLY A 130 -9.44 -14.06 5.59
C GLY A 130 -8.02 -13.98 5.01
N GLN A 131 -7.12 -13.19 5.59
CA GLN A 131 -5.72 -13.10 5.19
C GLN A 131 -4.81 -13.85 6.17
N THR A 132 -3.76 -14.49 5.64
CA THR A 132 -2.76 -15.21 6.46
C THR A 132 -1.35 -14.83 5.99
N PRO A 133 -0.56 -14.08 6.78
CA PRO A 133 -0.94 -13.39 8.04
C PRO A 133 -1.93 -12.24 7.80
N PRO A 134 -2.69 -11.81 8.82
CA PRO A 134 -3.65 -10.73 8.66
C PRO A 134 -2.94 -9.39 8.42
N PHE A 135 -3.31 -8.70 7.33
CA PHE A 135 -2.81 -7.37 7.01
C PHE A 135 -3.89 -6.32 7.32
N VAL A 136 -3.85 -5.76 8.51
CA VAL A 136 -4.76 -4.70 8.94
C VAL A 136 -4.30 -3.34 8.43
N TYR A 137 -5.26 -2.45 8.11
CA TYR A 137 -5.01 -1.07 7.72
C TYR A 137 -5.82 -0.12 8.61
N LEU A 138 -5.12 0.65 9.45
CA LEU A 138 -5.75 1.52 10.42
C LEU A 138 -5.84 2.96 9.93
N CYS A 139 -7.05 3.52 9.99
CA CYS A 139 -7.28 4.96 9.80
C CYS A 139 -7.86 5.57 11.08
N ARG A 140 -7.17 6.55 11.68
CA ARG A 140 -7.62 7.23 12.90
C ARG A 140 -8.64 8.35 12.63
N CYS A 141 -8.60 8.94 11.44
CA CYS A 141 -9.46 10.07 11.06
C CYS A 141 -10.92 9.69 10.73
N GLY A 142 -11.20 8.40 10.55
CA GLY A 142 -12.55 7.91 10.27
C GLY A 142 -13.06 8.08 8.83
N THR A 143 -12.16 8.19 7.85
CA THR A 143 -12.55 8.29 6.42
C THR A 143 -12.91 6.95 5.78
N HIS A 144 -13.25 5.94 6.58
CA HIS A 144 -13.42 4.55 6.14
C HIS A 144 -14.37 4.40 4.94
N MET A 145 -15.53 5.04 4.95
CA MET A 145 -16.49 4.92 3.85
C MET A 145 -16.00 5.55 2.53
N ARG A 146 -15.21 6.61 2.62
CA ARG A 146 -14.57 7.21 1.44
C ARG A 146 -13.46 6.32 0.90
N ILE A 147 -12.71 5.67 1.78
CA ILE A 147 -11.69 4.67 1.41
C ILE A 147 -12.36 3.48 0.69
N VAL A 148 -13.48 2.96 1.21
CA VAL A 148 -14.24 1.87 0.57
C VAL A 148 -14.64 2.28 -0.84
N ARG A 149 -15.26 3.44 -1.02
CA ARG A 149 -15.70 3.96 -2.33
C ARG A 149 -14.51 4.15 -3.29
N ALA A 150 -13.39 4.67 -2.80
CA ALA A 150 -12.19 4.86 -3.61
C ALA A 150 -11.63 3.52 -4.13
N ILE A 151 -11.62 2.48 -3.29
CA ILE A 151 -11.18 1.13 -3.70
C ILE A 151 -12.15 0.53 -4.73
N GLN A 152 -13.45 0.71 -4.54
CA GLN A 152 -14.47 0.26 -5.49
C GLN A 152 -14.35 0.98 -6.83
N GLN A 153 -14.17 2.31 -6.84
CA GLN A 153 -13.93 3.07 -8.07
C GLN A 153 -12.65 2.59 -8.76
N ALA A 154 -11.56 2.43 -8.02
CA ALA A 154 -10.29 1.96 -8.58
C ALA A 154 -10.42 0.59 -9.24
N SER A 155 -11.27 -0.30 -8.73
CA SER A 155 -11.49 -1.62 -9.33
C SER A 155 -12.06 -1.57 -10.74
N GLN A 156 -12.71 -0.47 -11.12
CA GLN A 156 -13.27 -0.26 -12.47
C GLN A 156 -12.27 0.41 -13.42
N GLU A 157 -11.29 1.14 -12.88
CA GLU A 157 -10.34 1.97 -13.64
C GLU A 157 -8.95 1.31 -13.84
N MET A 158 -8.73 0.15 -13.23
CA MET A 158 -7.43 -0.55 -13.26
C MET A 158 -7.33 -1.56 -14.39
#